data_9263cb13ef3a0c0f6474b6f445050a6e
#
_entry.id   9263cb13ef3a0c0f6474b6f445050a6e
#
_cell.length_a   1.000
_cell.length_b   1.000
_cell.length_c   1.000
_cell.angle_alpha   90.00
_cell.angle_beta   90.00
_cell.angle_gamma   90.00
#
_symmetry.space_group_name_H-M   'P 1'
#
loop_
_entity.id
_entity.type
_entity.pdbx_description
1 polymer ?
#
loop_
_entity_poly.entity_id
_entity_poly.type
_entity_poly.pdbx_seq_one_letter_code
_entity_poly.pdbx_strand_id
1 'polypeptide(L)'
;MSVYNEYQKNWYQKKWEQARSLKDYIDYIQKLKQFDFPIRLKFGLEVCYSPEHEIDITQMKQMYSFDFLVGSIHFIDGWAFSHRKQQWDKNDYDMDELYERYYALMLSLINSRLFSGVAHPQSLQCYGAYLQKDFRHIYLQLAQALCLNDMYIEESSGLAINYGDKQLGMNADMLECMVRCNVPILTASDAHSPQNVGLYIKEMNELIQSV
;
A
#
# COMPACT_ATOMS: atom_id res chain seq x y z
N MET A 1 1.69 9.94 1.23
CA MET A 1 2.41 10.51 2.39
C MET A 1 2.41 9.45 3.46
N SER A 2 3.53 8.76 3.67
CA SER A 2 3.61 7.69 4.67
C SER A 2 3.51 8.28 6.06
N VAL A 3 2.70 7.66 6.90
CA VAL A 3 2.66 8.01 8.30
C VAL A 3 3.95 7.55 8.95
N TYR A 4 4.54 8.49 9.55
CA TYR A 4 5.62 8.44 10.44
C TYR A 4 5.34 7.48 11.60
N ASN A 5 6.08 6.42 11.74
CA ASN A 5 6.23 5.71 12.99
C ASN A 5 7.64 5.96 13.56
N GLU A 6 7.84 5.70 14.85
CA GLU A 6 9.14 5.92 15.49
C GLU A 6 10.25 5.08 14.89
N TYR A 7 9.93 3.94 14.34
CA TYR A 7 10.84 3.05 13.63
C TYR A 7 11.34 3.67 12.33
N GLN A 8 10.46 4.34 11.58
CA GLN A 8 10.81 5.08 10.37
C GLN A 8 11.49 6.41 10.69
N LYS A 9 11.35 6.93 11.93
CA LYS A 9 11.90 8.20 12.38
C LYS A 9 13.41 8.34 12.12
N ASN A 10 14.17 7.34 12.51
CA ASN A 10 15.62 7.39 12.35
C ASN A 10 16.05 7.29 10.88
N TRP A 11 15.21 6.71 10.06
CA TRP A 11 15.50 6.42 8.67
C TRP A 11 15.12 7.55 7.72
N TYR A 12 13.97 8.17 7.95
CA TYR A 12 13.49 9.32 7.20
C TYR A 12 14.04 10.66 7.74
N GLN A 13 14.51 10.73 8.96
CA GLN A 13 14.94 11.97 9.60
C GLN A 13 15.99 12.75 8.79
N LYS A 14 16.91 12.07 8.10
CA LYS A 14 17.93 12.71 7.24
C LYS A 14 17.38 13.27 5.91
N LYS A 15 16.18 12.86 5.49
CA LYS A 15 15.58 13.28 4.22
C LYS A 15 14.40 14.23 4.39
N TRP A 16 13.85 14.30 5.58
CA TRP A 16 12.58 14.95 5.88
C TRP A 16 12.72 16.10 6.88
N GLU A 17 13.88 16.76 6.91
CA GLU A 17 14.02 18.05 7.64
C GLU A 17 12.97 19.09 7.18
N GLN A 18 12.24 18.81 6.10
CA GLN A 18 11.10 19.58 5.60
C GLN A 18 9.76 18.84 5.67
N ALA A 19 9.70 17.62 6.24
CA ALA A 19 8.45 16.90 6.34
C ALA A 19 7.49 17.59 7.31
N ARG A 20 6.32 17.93 6.80
CA ARG A 20 5.24 18.45 7.63
C ARG A 20 4.86 17.39 8.67
N SER A 21 4.68 17.80 9.90
CA SER A 21 4.18 16.93 10.96
C SER A 21 2.78 16.41 10.59
N LEU A 22 2.34 15.31 11.21
CA LEU A 22 0.96 14.83 11.04
C LEU A 22 -0.05 15.94 11.40
N LYS A 23 0.26 16.74 12.43
CA LYS A 23 -0.56 17.89 12.80
C LYS A 23 -0.67 18.90 11.66
N ASP A 24 0.44 19.27 11.01
CA ASP A 24 0.43 20.22 9.89
C ASP A 24 -0.40 19.69 8.71
N TYR A 25 -0.36 18.38 8.46
CA TYR A 25 -1.19 17.73 7.44
C TYR A 25 -2.68 17.84 7.80
N ILE A 26 -3.05 17.57 9.05
CA ILE A 26 -4.44 17.69 9.52
C ILE A 26 -4.92 19.15 9.43
N ASP A 27 -4.10 20.11 9.87
CA ASP A 27 -4.43 21.53 9.78
C ASP A 27 -4.63 21.97 8.32
N TYR A 28 -3.82 21.43 7.40
CA TYR A 28 -3.98 21.67 5.96
C TYR A 28 -5.28 21.07 5.40
N ILE A 29 -5.62 19.83 5.77
CA ILE A 29 -6.89 19.20 5.39
C ILE A 29 -8.09 20.02 5.87
N GLN A 30 -8.07 20.46 7.12
CA GLN A 30 -9.15 21.26 7.69
C GLN A 30 -9.36 22.58 6.91
N LYS A 31 -8.27 23.21 6.46
CA LYS A 31 -8.37 24.39 5.58
C LYS A 31 -8.95 24.04 4.23
N LEU A 32 -8.53 22.92 3.61
CA LEU A 32 -9.06 22.49 2.31
C LEU A 32 -10.55 22.16 2.38
N LYS A 33 -11.03 21.55 3.46
CA LYS A 33 -12.46 21.23 3.65
C LYS A 33 -13.38 22.47 3.70
N GLN A 34 -12.83 23.68 3.83
CA GLN A 34 -13.60 24.94 3.80
C GLN A 34 -13.87 25.43 2.36
N PHE A 35 -13.24 24.85 1.35
CA PHE A 35 -13.44 25.22 -0.05
C PHE A 35 -14.43 24.27 -0.71
N ASP A 36 -15.23 24.81 -1.60
CA ASP A 36 -16.10 24.01 -2.49
C ASP A 36 -15.30 23.62 -3.73
N PHE A 37 -15.09 22.30 -3.92
CA PHE A 37 -14.40 21.76 -5.07
C PHE A 37 -15.40 21.10 -6.03
N PRO A 38 -15.15 21.17 -7.36
CA PRO A 38 -15.99 20.49 -8.35
C PRO A 38 -15.90 18.96 -8.29
N ILE A 39 -15.04 18.43 -7.42
CA ILE A 39 -14.81 17.00 -7.21
C ILE A 39 -14.94 16.66 -5.72
N ARG A 40 -15.31 15.43 -5.42
CA ARG A 40 -15.36 14.94 -4.05
C ARG A 40 -13.95 14.59 -3.57
N LEU A 41 -13.46 15.34 -2.60
CA LEU A 41 -12.18 15.06 -1.95
C LEU A 41 -12.37 14.15 -0.74
N LYS A 42 -11.50 13.14 -0.62
CA LYS A 42 -11.33 12.32 0.56
C LYS A 42 -9.90 12.43 1.06
N PHE A 43 -9.75 12.48 2.36
CA PHE A 43 -8.46 12.65 3.01
C PHE A 43 -8.12 11.42 3.86
N GLY A 44 -7.00 10.81 3.55
CA GLY A 44 -6.54 9.64 4.24
C GLY A 44 -5.02 9.63 4.38
N LEU A 45 -4.54 8.53 4.91
CA LEU A 45 -3.11 8.26 5.03
C LEU A 45 -2.80 6.85 4.56
N GLU A 46 -1.69 6.70 3.88
CA GLU A 46 -1.00 5.44 3.77
C GLU A 46 -0.10 5.25 4.99
N VAL A 47 -0.26 4.11 5.65
CA VAL A 47 0.49 3.77 6.87
C VAL A 47 1.25 2.48 6.64
N CYS A 48 2.57 2.53 6.76
CA CYS A 48 3.37 1.34 6.75
C CYS A 48 3.08 0.50 8.01
N TYR A 49 2.60 -0.71 7.79
CA TYR A 49 2.18 -1.61 8.87
C TYR A 49 3.35 -2.43 9.40
N SER A 50 3.37 -2.58 10.72
CA SER A 50 4.10 -3.60 11.45
C SER A 50 3.28 -3.98 12.68
N PRO A 51 3.22 -5.26 13.08
CA PRO A 51 2.46 -5.70 14.25
C PRO A 51 2.83 -4.94 15.53
N GLU A 52 4.09 -4.57 15.69
CA GLU A 52 4.58 -3.86 16.88
C GLU A 52 3.99 -2.45 17.00
N HIS A 53 3.45 -1.87 15.92
CA HIS A 53 2.93 -0.50 15.86
C HIS A 53 1.39 -0.42 15.86
N GLU A 54 0.68 -1.51 16.07
CA GLU A 54 -0.78 -1.51 16.08
C GLU A 54 -1.36 -0.58 17.15
N ILE A 55 -0.72 -0.48 18.31
CA ILE A 55 -1.12 0.42 19.39
C ILE A 55 -0.99 1.88 18.94
N ASP A 56 0.13 2.24 18.31
CA ASP A 56 0.37 3.61 17.83
C ASP A 56 -0.62 4.00 16.74
N ILE A 57 -0.90 3.07 15.81
CA ILE A 57 -1.88 3.27 14.73
C ILE A 57 -3.29 3.46 15.32
N THR A 58 -3.65 2.65 16.33
CA THR A 58 -4.93 2.76 17.02
C THR A 58 -5.08 4.12 17.70
N GLN A 59 -4.05 4.58 18.42
CA GLN A 59 -4.04 5.89 19.06
C GLN A 59 -4.17 7.03 18.03
N MET A 60 -3.46 6.94 16.93
CA MET A 60 -3.55 7.90 15.82
C MET A 60 -4.98 7.98 15.27
N LYS A 61 -5.65 6.83 15.06
CA LYS A 61 -7.06 6.77 14.61
C LYS A 61 -8.02 7.42 15.61
N GLN A 62 -7.74 7.31 16.90
CA GLN A 62 -8.57 7.94 17.94
C GLN A 62 -8.36 9.46 18.02
N MET A 63 -7.13 9.92 17.75
CA MET A 63 -6.79 11.35 17.83
C MET A 63 -7.23 12.15 16.60
N TYR A 64 -7.32 11.51 15.43
CA TYR A 64 -7.58 12.21 14.17
C TYR A 64 -8.67 11.50 13.35
N SER A 65 -9.53 12.29 12.70
CA SER A 65 -10.57 11.78 11.80
C SER A 65 -10.06 11.78 10.36
N PHE A 66 -9.86 10.59 9.81
CA PHE A 66 -9.55 10.37 8.40
C PHE A 66 -10.78 9.81 7.68
N ASP A 67 -10.90 10.10 6.37
CA ASP A 67 -11.92 9.48 5.53
C ASP A 67 -11.58 8.01 5.25
N PHE A 68 -10.28 7.67 5.25
CA PHE A 68 -9.77 6.30 5.12
C PHE A 68 -8.33 6.20 5.64
N LEU A 69 -7.91 5.00 6.00
CA LEU A 69 -6.51 4.62 6.17
C LEU A 69 -6.22 3.43 5.27
N VAL A 70 -5.15 3.48 4.52
CA VAL A 70 -4.69 2.34 3.72
C VAL A 70 -3.37 1.81 4.30
N GLY A 71 -3.29 0.49 4.49
CA GLY A 71 -2.10 -0.15 5.03
C GLY A 71 -1.16 -0.60 3.92
N SER A 72 0.13 -0.37 4.08
CA SER A 72 1.18 -0.82 3.18
C SER A 72 2.25 -1.62 3.90
N ILE A 73 3.01 -2.42 3.16
CA ILE A 73 4.17 -3.14 3.70
C ILE A 73 5.39 -2.70 2.90
N HIS A 74 6.34 -2.07 3.61
CA HIS A 74 7.62 -1.61 3.07
C HIS A 74 8.82 -2.22 3.78
N PHE A 75 8.58 -3.00 4.84
CA PHE A 75 9.60 -3.63 5.65
C PHE A 75 9.27 -5.10 5.91
N ILE A 76 10.28 -5.94 5.86
CA ILE A 76 10.23 -7.34 6.32
C ILE A 76 11.36 -7.49 7.34
N ASP A 77 11.03 -7.83 8.59
CA ASP A 77 11.98 -7.97 9.70
C ASP A 77 12.97 -6.80 9.83
N GLY A 78 12.44 -5.59 9.74
CA GLY A 78 13.25 -4.37 9.84
C GLY A 78 14.02 -4.01 8.57
N TRP A 79 13.97 -4.81 7.53
CA TRP A 79 14.61 -4.52 6.26
C TRP A 79 13.67 -3.78 5.30
N ALA A 80 14.10 -2.57 4.87
CA ALA A 80 13.34 -1.70 3.96
C ALA A 80 13.56 -2.11 2.50
N PHE A 81 12.83 -3.09 2.01
CA PHE A 81 13.02 -3.65 0.67
C PHE A 81 12.68 -2.69 -0.47
N SER A 82 11.77 -1.74 -0.26
CA SER A 82 11.31 -0.80 -1.30
C SER A 82 12.14 0.48 -1.41
N HIS A 83 13.22 0.61 -0.63
CA HIS A 83 13.98 1.84 -0.59
C HIS A 83 15.00 1.96 -1.73
N ARG A 84 14.87 3.00 -2.56
CA ARG A 84 15.70 3.21 -3.77
C ARG A 84 17.22 3.21 -3.55
N LYS A 85 17.70 3.54 -2.36
CA LYS A 85 19.13 3.53 -2.04
C LYS A 85 19.62 2.20 -1.50
N GLN A 86 18.73 1.29 -1.21
CA GLN A 86 19.02 -0.07 -0.72
C GLN A 86 18.60 -1.08 -1.77
N GLN A 87 18.93 -0.81 -3.04
CA GLN A 87 18.77 -1.80 -4.10
C GLN A 87 19.44 -3.09 -3.66
N TRP A 88 18.71 -4.16 -3.75
CA TRP A 88 19.13 -5.50 -3.36
C TRP A 88 19.11 -6.42 -4.58
N ASP A 89 19.95 -7.42 -4.57
CA ASP A 89 19.92 -8.45 -5.60
C ASP A 89 19.01 -9.59 -5.13
N LYS A 90 17.99 -9.89 -5.92
CA LYS A 90 17.06 -10.99 -5.66
C LYS A 90 17.76 -12.35 -5.54
N ASN A 91 18.94 -12.51 -6.14
CA ASN A 91 19.72 -13.74 -6.09
C ASN A 91 20.34 -14.00 -4.70
N ASP A 92 20.37 -12.99 -3.83
CA ASP A 92 20.87 -13.11 -2.46
C ASP A 92 19.81 -13.68 -1.48
N TYR A 93 18.58 -13.91 -1.97
CA TYR A 93 17.44 -14.29 -1.14
C TYR A 93 16.71 -15.51 -1.69
N ASP A 94 16.15 -16.34 -0.80
CA ASP A 94 15.10 -17.26 -1.18
C ASP A 94 13.81 -16.45 -1.42
N MET A 95 13.47 -16.27 -2.69
CA MET A 95 12.35 -15.45 -3.09
C MET A 95 11.01 -16.01 -2.63
N ASP A 96 10.88 -17.33 -2.56
CA ASP A 96 9.63 -17.96 -2.13
C ASP A 96 9.41 -17.74 -0.64
N GLU A 97 10.43 -17.95 0.19
CA GLU A 97 10.38 -17.64 1.62
C GLU A 97 10.09 -16.15 1.87
N LEU A 98 10.73 -15.27 1.09
CA LEU A 98 10.54 -13.84 1.22
C LEU A 98 9.08 -13.42 0.90
N TYR A 99 8.48 -14.00 -0.13
CA TYR A 99 7.08 -13.76 -0.48
C TYR A 99 6.11 -14.35 0.54
N GLU A 100 6.39 -15.54 1.10
CA GLU A 100 5.59 -16.11 2.17
C GLU A 100 5.55 -15.18 3.39
N ARG A 101 6.70 -14.64 3.79
CA ARG A 101 6.80 -13.67 4.90
C ARG A 101 6.08 -12.36 4.58
N TYR A 102 6.21 -11.86 3.36
CA TYR A 102 5.52 -10.66 2.89
C TYR A 102 4.00 -10.80 2.97
N TYR A 103 3.46 -11.90 2.45
CA TYR A 103 2.02 -12.15 2.48
C TYR A 103 1.50 -12.52 3.88
N ALA A 104 2.34 -13.13 4.74
CA ALA A 104 2.00 -13.32 6.14
C ALA A 104 1.82 -11.98 6.88
N LEU A 105 2.69 -10.99 6.62
CA LEU A 105 2.53 -9.63 7.13
C LEU A 105 1.27 -8.95 6.56
N MET A 106 0.97 -9.16 5.28
CA MET A 106 -0.25 -8.62 4.66
C MET A 106 -1.51 -9.22 5.30
N LEU A 107 -1.52 -10.51 5.57
CA LEU A 107 -2.61 -11.17 6.29
C LEU A 107 -2.76 -10.63 7.71
N SER A 108 -1.65 -10.37 8.41
CA SER A 108 -1.65 -9.71 9.72
C SER A 108 -2.23 -8.28 9.65
N LEU A 109 -1.81 -7.50 8.65
CA LEU A 109 -2.37 -6.17 8.37
C LEU A 109 -3.90 -6.22 8.21
N ILE A 110 -4.40 -7.13 7.37
CA ILE A 110 -5.84 -7.29 7.12
C ILE A 110 -6.57 -7.66 8.42
N ASN A 111 -6.04 -8.63 9.17
CA ASN A 111 -6.65 -9.11 10.42
C ASN A 111 -6.57 -8.12 11.58
N SER A 112 -5.69 -7.13 11.51
CA SER A 112 -5.62 -6.04 12.50
C SER A 112 -6.88 -5.18 12.54
N ARG A 113 -7.64 -5.11 11.42
CA ARG A 113 -8.84 -4.26 11.24
C ARG A 113 -8.59 -2.77 11.45
N LEU A 114 -7.33 -2.35 11.31
CA LEU A 114 -6.95 -0.96 11.50
C LEU A 114 -7.15 -0.11 10.24
N PHE A 115 -7.30 -0.75 9.08
CA PHE A 115 -7.27 -0.12 7.78
C PHE A 115 -8.58 -0.29 7.02
N SER A 116 -8.81 0.61 6.06
CA SER A 116 -9.91 0.52 5.10
C SER A 116 -9.56 -0.38 3.91
N GLY A 117 -8.27 -0.58 3.65
CA GLY A 117 -7.77 -1.39 2.54
C GLY A 117 -6.26 -1.61 2.59
N VAL A 118 -5.77 -2.36 1.60
CA VAL A 118 -4.36 -2.67 1.39
C VAL A 118 -3.85 -1.89 0.19
N ALA A 119 -2.77 -1.11 0.38
CA ALA A 119 -2.09 -0.38 -0.68
C ALA A 119 -1.16 -1.30 -1.46
N HIS A 120 -1.07 -1.09 -2.79
CA HIS A 120 -0.09 -1.68 -3.70
C HIS A 120 0.47 -3.05 -3.26
N PRO A 121 -0.36 -4.12 -3.25
CA PRO A 121 -0.03 -5.43 -2.67
C PRO A 121 1.14 -6.14 -3.36
N GLN A 122 1.63 -5.60 -4.46
CA GLN A 122 2.78 -6.08 -5.23
C GLN A 122 4.10 -5.38 -4.90
N SER A 123 4.19 -4.58 -3.83
CA SER A 123 5.38 -3.75 -3.53
C SER A 123 6.70 -4.50 -3.48
N LEU A 124 6.68 -5.79 -3.12
CA LEU A 124 7.91 -6.61 -3.11
C LEU A 124 8.50 -6.83 -4.50
N GLN A 125 7.73 -6.64 -5.58
CA GLN A 125 8.21 -6.72 -6.96
C GLN A 125 9.14 -5.57 -7.37
N CYS A 126 9.25 -4.53 -6.55
CA CYS A 126 10.20 -3.45 -6.80
C CYS A 126 11.58 -4.05 -7.09
N TYR A 127 12.27 -3.49 -8.09
CA TYR A 127 13.57 -3.98 -8.61
C TYR A 127 13.52 -5.34 -9.34
N GLY A 128 12.33 -5.75 -9.83
CA GLY A 128 12.18 -6.94 -10.68
C GLY A 128 12.20 -8.27 -9.92
N ALA A 129 11.88 -8.24 -8.64
CA ALA A 129 11.76 -9.44 -7.81
C ALA A 129 10.41 -10.14 -8.04
N TYR A 130 10.15 -10.61 -9.26
CA TYR A 130 8.90 -11.28 -9.60
C TYR A 130 8.81 -12.68 -9.01
N LEU A 131 7.61 -13.01 -8.55
CA LEU A 131 7.25 -14.33 -8.06
C LEU A 131 7.40 -15.40 -9.14
N GLN A 132 7.96 -16.56 -8.80
CA GLN A 132 8.18 -17.67 -9.72
C GLN A 132 7.24 -18.86 -9.49
N LYS A 133 6.76 -19.03 -8.27
CA LYS A 133 5.83 -20.11 -7.87
C LYS A 133 4.37 -19.69 -7.90
N ASP A 134 3.50 -20.68 -7.90
CA ASP A 134 2.06 -20.49 -7.71
C ASP A 134 1.73 -20.18 -6.24
N PHE A 135 1.20 -18.99 -6.01
CA PHE A 135 0.74 -18.51 -4.70
C PHE A 135 -0.78 -18.31 -4.63
N ARG A 136 -1.54 -18.90 -5.57
CA ARG A 136 -3.01 -18.78 -5.59
C ARG A 136 -3.66 -19.15 -4.26
N HIS A 137 -3.13 -20.16 -3.57
CA HIS A 137 -3.66 -20.54 -2.26
C HIS A 137 -3.54 -19.42 -1.22
N ILE A 138 -2.45 -18.66 -1.24
CA ILE A 138 -2.26 -17.48 -0.37
C ILE A 138 -3.16 -16.34 -0.83
N TYR A 139 -3.26 -16.08 -2.14
CA TYR A 139 -4.15 -15.04 -2.67
C TYR A 139 -5.61 -15.27 -2.29
N LEU A 140 -6.08 -16.53 -2.29
CA LEU A 140 -7.41 -16.88 -1.81
C LEU A 140 -7.58 -16.63 -0.31
N GLN A 141 -6.56 -16.90 0.51
CA GLN A 141 -6.60 -16.58 1.94
C GLN A 141 -6.68 -15.06 2.18
N LEU A 142 -5.88 -14.27 1.44
CA LEU A 142 -5.94 -12.81 1.50
C LEU A 142 -7.31 -12.30 1.07
N ALA A 143 -7.85 -12.79 -0.04
CA ALA A 143 -9.16 -12.41 -0.55
C ALA A 143 -10.28 -12.71 0.47
N GLN A 144 -10.27 -13.88 1.09
CA GLN A 144 -11.22 -14.23 2.15
C GLN A 144 -11.10 -13.30 3.35
N ALA A 145 -9.86 -13.01 3.78
CA ALA A 145 -9.62 -12.12 4.91
C ALA A 145 -10.09 -10.68 4.60
N LEU A 146 -9.86 -10.17 3.39
CA LEU A 146 -10.34 -8.87 2.94
C LEU A 146 -11.86 -8.78 2.99
N CYS A 147 -12.56 -9.78 2.43
CA CYS A 147 -14.02 -9.84 2.47
C CYS A 147 -14.56 -9.91 3.90
N LEU A 148 -13.97 -10.73 4.78
CA LEU A 148 -14.39 -10.87 6.17
C LEU A 148 -14.21 -9.59 7.00
N ASN A 149 -13.26 -8.73 6.61
CA ASN A 149 -12.94 -7.49 7.30
C ASN A 149 -13.50 -6.23 6.59
N ASP A 150 -14.30 -6.41 5.53
CA ASP A 150 -14.88 -5.31 4.73
C ASP A 150 -13.81 -4.32 4.21
N MET A 151 -12.69 -4.87 3.72
CA MET A 151 -11.54 -4.12 3.23
C MET A 151 -11.43 -4.21 1.71
N TYR A 152 -10.96 -3.12 1.09
CA TYR A 152 -10.57 -3.13 -0.33
C TYR A 152 -9.08 -3.46 -0.51
N ILE A 153 -8.70 -3.77 -1.75
CA ILE A 153 -7.31 -3.89 -2.18
C ILE A 153 -7.04 -2.95 -3.35
N GLU A 154 -5.85 -2.38 -3.41
CA GLU A 154 -5.48 -1.50 -4.51
C GLU A 154 -4.93 -2.26 -5.72
N GLU A 155 -5.46 -1.94 -6.89
CA GLU A 155 -4.80 -2.13 -8.17
C GLU A 155 -4.00 -0.87 -8.44
N SER A 156 -2.67 -0.90 -8.23
CA SER A 156 -1.84 0.29 -8.17
C SER A 156 -0.81 0.35 -9.28
N SER A 157 -0.71 1.50 -9.94
CA SER A 157 0.35 1.79 -10.91
C SER A 157 1.64 2.33 -10.28
N GLY A 158 1.72 2.41 -8.95
CA GLY A 158 2.85 3.00 -8.23
C GLY A 158 4.21 2.39 -8.58
N LEU A 159 4.30 1.06 -8.73
CA LEU A 159 5.56 0.41 -9.13
C LEU A 159 5.98 0.78 -10.55
N ALA A 160 5.05 0.81 -11.50
CA ALA A 160 5.34 1.22 -12.87
C ALA A 160 5.82 2.68 -12.94
N ILE A 161 5.15 3.58 -12.21
CA ILE A 161 5.47 5.01 -12.20
C ILE A 161 6.77 5.30 -11.44
N ASN A 162 6.94 4.70 -10.26
CA ASN A 162 7.99 5.08 -9.32
C ASN A 162 9.28 4.25 -9.48
N TYR A 163 9.19 3.02 -10.00
CA TYR A 163 10.31 2.06 -10.12
C TYR A 163 10.55 1.62 -11.56
N GLY A 164 9.67 1.98 -12.51
CA GLY A 164 9.76 1.53 -13.90
C GLY A 164 9.44 0.05 -14.08
N ASP A 165 8.58 -0.50 -13.20
CA ASP A 165 8.11 -1.87 -13.31
C ASP A 165 7.36 -2.08 -14.63
N LYS A 166 7.55 -3.25 -15.25
CA LYS A 166 6.90 -3.61 -16.51
C LYS A 166 5.46 -4.11 -16.30
N GLN A 167 5.18 -4.62 -15.10
CA GLN A 167 3.86 -5.07 -14.70
C GLN A 167 3.06 -3.90 -14.14
N LEU A 168 1.86 -3.75 -14.64
CA LEU A 168 0.90 -2.77 -14.13
C LEU A 168 -0.01 -3.47 -13.13
N GLY A 169 0.00 -2.99 -11.89
CA GLY A 169 -0.86 -3.53 -10.83
C GLY A 169 -0.47 -4.91 -10.31
N MET A 170 -1.44 -5.63 -9.79
CA MET A 170 -1.29 -7.01 -9.30
C MET A 170 -0.88 -7.95 -10.43
N ASN A 171 -0.22 -9.08 -10.09
CA ASN A 171 -0.05 -10.14 -11.07
C ASN A 171 -1.41 -10.78 -11.43
N ALA A 172 -1.50 -11.40 -12.62
CA ALA A 172 -2.75 -11.92 -13.15
C ALA A 172 -3.44 -12.91 -12.21
N ASP A 173 -2.70 -13.79 -11.54
CA ASP A 173 -3.24 -14.78 -10.62
C ASP A 173 -3.84 -14.14 -9.37
N MET A 174 -3.19 -13.10 -8.83
CA MET A 174 -3.71 -12.36 -7.68
C MET A 174 -4.97 -11.59 -8.07
N LEU A 175 -4.94 -10.88 -9.19
CA LEU A 175 -6.10 -10.12 -9.68
C LEU A 175 -7.29 -11.05 -9.92
N GLU A 176 -7.09 -12.21 -10.57
CA GLU A 176 -8.13 -13.22 -10.79
C GLU A 176 -8.73 -13.70 -9.46
N CYS A 177 -7.91 -14.01 -8.45
CA CYS A 177 -8.40 -14.42 -7.14
C CYS A 177 -9.24 -13.33 -6.46
N MET A 178 -8.80 -12.07 -6.51
CA MET A 178 -9.54 -10.95 -5.92
C MET A 178 -10.89 -10.73 -6.60
N VAL A 179 -10.92 -10.72 -7.94
CA VAL A 179 -12.17 -10.58 -8.72
C VAL A 179 -13.14 -11.71 -8.44
N ARG A 180 -12.69 -12.96 -8.49
CA ARG A 180 -13.54 -14.15 -8.24
C ARG A 180 -14.10 -14.22 -6.83
N CYS A 181 -13.37 -13.68 -5.85
CA CYS A 181 -13.85 -13.61 -4.48
C CYS A 181 -14.69 -12.36 -4.20
N ASN A 182 -14.96 -11.52 -5.20
CA ASN A 182 -15.68 -10.25 -5.07
C ASN A 182 -15.04 -9.30 -4.05
N VAL A 183 -13.72 -9.29 -3.95
CA VAL A 183 -13.00 -8.29 -3.15
C VAL A 183 -13.18 -6.93 -3.79
N PRO A 184 -13.54 -5.86 -3.05
CA PRO A 184 -13.56 -4.51 -3.60
C PRO A 184 -12.16 -4.10 -4.05
N ILE A 185 -12.00 -3.78 -5.34
CA ILE A 185 -10.72 -3.34 -5.92
C ILE A 185 -10.82 -1.86 -6.26
N LEU A 186 -9.87 -1.06 -5.76
CA LEU A 186 -9.75 0.36 -6.08
C LEU A 186 -8.49 0.62 -6.87
N THR A 187 -8.60 1.35 -7.97
CA THR A 187 -7.43 1.76 -8.76
C THR A 187 -6.73 2.95 -8.14
N ALA A 188 -5.40 2.89 -8.03
CA ALA A 188 -4.57 3.93 -7.43
C ALA A 188 -3.35 4.25 -8.32
N SER A 189 -3.05 5.53 -8.51
CA SER A 189 -1.82 5.93 -9.23
C SER A 189 -0.59 5.99 -8.32
N ASP A 190 -0.76 6.02 -7.00
CA ASP A 190 0.33 6.22 -6.02
C ASP A 190 1.26 7.40 -6.44
N ALA A 191 0.62 8.51 -6.81
CA ALA A 191 1.29 9.65 -7.42
C ALA A 191 2.12 10.43 -6.41
N HIS A 192 3.42 10.56 -6.67
CA HIS A 192 4.35 11.38 -5.88
C HIS A 192 4.60 12.76 -6.50
N SER A 193 3.93 13.06 -7.63
CA SER A 193 3.96 14.37 -8.28
C SER A 193 2.62 14.65 -8.96
N PRO A 194 2.24 15.91 -9.16
CA PRO A 194 0.96 16.27 -9.80
C PRO A 194 0.76 15.66 -11.20
N GLN A 195 1.85 15.47 -11.95
CA GLN A 195 1.83 14.92 -13.30
C GLN A 195 1.44 13.44 -13.34
N ASN A 196 1.64 12.74 -12.23
CA ASN A 196 1.38 11.31 -12.13
C ASN A 196 -0.04 11.00 -11.60
N VAL A 197 -0.79 12.02 -11.18
CA VAL A 197 -2.15 11.83 -10.66
C VAL A 197 -3.06 11.27 -11.74
N GLY A 198 -3.63 10.09 -11.47
CA GLY A 198 -4.54 9.39 -12.39
C GLY A 198 -3.85 8.63 -13.53
N LEU A 199 -2.52 8.59 -13.57
CA LEU A 199 -1.78 7.86 -14.60
C LEU A 199 -2.06 6.36 -14.51
N TYR A 200 -2.39 5.74 -15.66
CA TYR A 200 -2.75 4.32 -15.84
C TYR A 200 -4.05 3.88 -15.15
N ILE A 201 -4.86 4.77 -14.60
CA ILE A 201 -6.15 4.40 -13.96
C ILE A 201 -7.09 3.72 -14.96
N LYS A 202 -7.14 4.22 -16.21
CA LYS A 202 -8.01 3.64 -17.25
C LYS A 202 -7.56 2.23 -17.59
N GLU A 203 -6.29 2.01 -17.83
CA GLU A 203 -5.69 0.74 -18.18
C GLU A 203 -5.90 -0.30 -17.07
N MET A 204 -5.74 0.09 -15.80
CA MET A 204 -6.01 -0.80 -14.66
C MET A 204 -7.49 -1.17 -14.55
N ASN A 205 -8.41 -0.23 -14.80
CA ASN A 205 -9.84 -0.57 -14.84
C ASN A 205 -10.17 -1.52 -15.99
N GLU A 206 -9.53 -1.39 -17.14
CA GLU A 206 -9.69 -2.32 -18.26
C GLU A 206 -9.16 -3.72 -17.90
N LEU A 207 -8.02 -3.81 -17.19
CA LEU A 207 -7.49 -5.08 -16.67
C LEU A 207 -8.48 -5.76 -15.71
N ILE A 208 -9.02 -5.05 -14.73
CA ILE A 208 -10.01 -5.58 -13.78
C ILE A 208 -11.25 -6.12 -14.51
N GLN A 209 -11.72 -5.43 -15.55
CA GLN A 209 -12.90 -5.82 -16.32
C GLN A 209 -12.64 -7.01 -17.27
N SER A 210 -11.39 -7.30 -17.57
CA SER A 210 -10.99 -8.38 -18.49
C SER A 210 -10.89 -9.75 -17.81
N VAL A 211 -10.93 -9.81 -16.48
CA VAL A 211 -10.89 -10.99 -15.63
C VAL A 211 -12.30 -11.37 -15.16
#